data_7451d175f35e804499dc4061dcc8c733
#
_entry.id   7451d175f35e804499dc4061dcc8c733
#
_cell.length_a   1.000
_cell.length_b   1.000
_cell.length_c   1.000
_cell.angle_alpha   90.00
_cell.angle_beta   90.00
_cell.angle_gamma   90.00
#
_symmetry.space_group_name_H-M   'P 1'
#
loop_
_entity.id
_entity.type
_entity.pdbx_description
1 polymer ?
#
loop_
_entity_poly.entity_id
_entity_poly.type
_entity_poly.pdbx_seq_one_letter_code
_entity_poly.pdbx_strand_id
1 'polypeptide(L)'
;GMMIMRIKSSLFISLCLILLTMSITAQDKQLSLHDLIPGGKTYSRFVPRDLKQLRWCGDEYLYVKGDSVLGAKPGKKEEVLFSLERLNGALTAANLQTVGSLPSFLVPYESGSVLAFTSKQHRIHYDYKKNKVVADYALKNNWANYDFCPATNNLAFTEGNNVHILSPDGRNTIVTRETQDGIVCGQAVHQREFGITKGMFWSPKGSALAFYRMD
;
A
#
# COMPACT_ATOMS: atom_id res chain seq x y z
N GLY A 1 29.46 68.18 -12.06
CA GLY A 1 28.42 67.15 -12.10
C GLY A 1 28.86 65.85 -12.80
N MET A 2 29.72 65.96 -13.82
CA MET A 2 30.11 64.83 -14.66
C MET A 2 31.15 63.87 -14.01
N MET A 3 32.00 64.40 -13.12
CA MET A 3 33.04 63.59 -12.46
C MET A 3 32.46 62.67 -11.35
N ILE A 4 31.43 63.14 -10.60
CA ILE A 4 30.80 62.37 -9.54
C ILE A 4 29.94 61.21 -10.13
N MET A 5 29.36 61.41 -11.34
CA MET A 5 28.57 60.40 -12.02
C MET A 5 29.46 59.25 -12.56
N ARG A 6 30.66 59.54 -13.02
CA ARG A 6 31.65 58.52 -13.49
C ARG A 6 32.16 57.63 -12.33
N ILE A 7 32.36 58.23 -11.14
CA ILE A 7 32.81 57.47 -9.98
C ILE A 7 31.72 56.50 -9.49
N LYS A 8 30.45 56.92 -9.47
CA LYS A 8 29.31 56.09 -9.12
C LYS A 8 29.13 54.91 -10.10
N SER A 9 29.28 55.15 -11.39
CA SER A 9 29.18 54.11 -12.42
C SER A 9 30.36 53.10 -12.31
N SER A 10 31.56 53.57 -12.06
CA SER A 10 32.71 52.70 -11.91
C SER A 10 32.63 51.83 -10.66
N LEU A 11 32.09 52.37 -9.55
CA LEU A 11 31.86 51.62 -8.32
C LEU A 11 30.77 50.56 -8.48
N PHE A 12 29.72 50.88 -9.23
CA PHE A 12 28.63 49.97 -9.50
C PHE A 12 29.09 48.81 -10.42
N ILE A 13 29.90 49.10 -11.47
CA ILE A 13 30.47 48.09 -12.33
C ILE A 13 31.45 47.19 -11.58
N SER A 14 32.28 47.75 -10.71
CA SER A 14 33.18 46.99 -9.84
C SER A 14 32.45 46.09 -8.84
N LEU A 15 31.36 46.57 -8.25
CA LEU A 15 30.50 45.75 -7.39
C LEU A 15 29.79 44.62 -8.13
N CYS A 16 29.30 44.88 -9.34
CA CYS A 16 28.74 43.83 -10.20
C CYS A 16 29.77 42.77 -10.63
N LEU A 17 31.00 43.19 -10.94
CA LEU A 17 32.09 42.27 -11.22
C LEU A 17 32.48 41.40 -10.01
N ILE A 18 32.50 41.97 -8.81
CA ILE A 18 32.74 41.19 -7.57
C ILE A 18 31.60 40.21 -7.27
N LEU A 19 30.37 40.58 -7.55
CA LEU A 19 29.22 39.68 -7.42
C LEU A 19 29.21 38.56 -8.45
N LEU A 20 29.77 38.79 -9.66
CA LEU A 20 29.93 37.79 -10.69
C LEU A 20 31.10 36.80 -10.41
N THR A 21 32.05 37.19 -9.59
CA THR A 21 33.15 36.32 -9.16
C THR A 21 32.83 35.50 -7.90
N MET A 22 31.71 35.71 -7.30
CA MET A 22 31.17 34.70 -6.38
C MET A 22 30.81 33.50 -7.22
N SER A 23 31.82 32.73 -7.58
CA SER A 23 31.68 31.42 -8.18
C SER A 23 30.70 30.66 -7.32
N ILE A 24 29.54 30.36 -7.87
CA ILE A 24 28.72 29.25 -7.40
C ILE A 24 29.65 28.05 -7.58
N THR A 25 30.41 27.72 -6.56
CA THR A 25 30.95 26.39 -6.42
C THR A 25 29.72 25.50 -6.22
N ALA A 26 29.08 25.12 -7.33
CA ALA A 26 28.35 23.89 -7.36
C ALA A 26 29.33 22.87 -6.81
N GLN A 27 29.19 22.50 -5.54
CA GLN A 27 29.97 21.42 -4.97
C GLN A 27 29.60 20.20 -5.83
N ASP A 28 30.51 19.85 -6.76
CA ASP A 28 30.54 18.53 -7.35
C ASP A 28 30.84 17.53 -6.22
N LYS A 29 29.81 17.29 -5.40
CA LYS A 29 29.87 16.31 -4.34
C LYS A 29 29.81 14.95 -5.00
N GLN A 30 30.98 14.46 -5.39
CA GLN A 30 31.11 13.10 -5.91
C GLN A 30 30.66 12.13 -4.81
N LEU A 31 29.80 11.19 -5.18
CA LEU A 31 29.42 10.10 -4.29
C LEU A 31 30.63 9.22 -4.01
N SER A 32 30.93 9.02 -2.76
CA SER A 32 31.98 8.12 -2.31
C SER A 32 31.45 6.69 -2.17
N LEU A 33 32.37 5.73 -2.08
CA LEU A 33 32.00 4.35 -1.81
C LEU A 33 31.20 4.22 -0.49
N HIS A 34 31.51 5.03 0.51
CA HIS A 34 30.78 5.08 1.78
C HIS A 34 29.34 5.59 1.65
N ASP A 35 29.04 6.31 0.56
CA ASP A 35 27.68 6.78 0.27
C ASP A 35 26.85 5.69 -0.44
N LEU A 36 27.50 4.73 -1.10
CA LEU A 36 26.88 3.74 -1.98
C LEU A 36 26.78 2.33 -1.35
N ILE A 37 27.63 2.01 -0.39
CA ILE A 37 27.66 0.68 0.22
C ILE A 37 26.71 0.62 1.42
N PRO A 38 25.80 -0.39 1.50
CA PRO A 38 25.01 -0.64 2.70
C PRO A 38 25.90 -0.74 3.94
N GLY A 39 25.59 0.05 4.99
CA GLY A 39 26.41 0.16 6.20
C GLY A 39 27.54 1.19 6.14
N GLY A 40 27.76 1.86 5.01
CA GLY A 40 28.69 2.99 4.92
C GLY A 40 28.26 4.16 5.80
N LYS A 41 29.23 4.94 6.33
CA LYS A 41 28.97 6.03 7.30
C LYS A 41 27.95 7.05 6.81
N THR A 42 27.87 7.27 5.52
CA THR A 42 27.01 8.29 4.89
C THR A 42 25.88 7.68 4.06
N TYR A 43 25.85 6.37 3.90
CA TYR A 43 24.86 5.61 3.11
C TYR A 43 23.41 6.01 3.45
N SER A 44 23.07 6.09 4.73
CA SER A 44 21.72 6.47 5.19
C SER A 44 21.22 7.84 4.73
N ARG A 45 22.14 8.72 4.26
CA ARG A 45 21.76 10.04 3.73
C ARG A 45 21.24 9.97 2.30
N PHE A 46 21.57 8.91 1.57
CA PHE A 46 21.23 8.70 0.16
C PHE A 46 20.17 7.63 -0.03
N VAL A 47 19.86 6.87 1.02
CA VAL A 47 18.74 5.90 0.98
C VAL A 47 17.43 6.66 1.19
N PRO A 48 16.49 6.57 0.25
CA PRO A 48 15.15 7.10 0.46
C PRO A 48 14.56 6.50 1.73
N ARG A 49 13.90 7.32 2.54
CA ARG A 49 13.11 6.80 3.66
C ARG A 49 11.84 6.20 3.09
N ASP A 50 11.81 4.87 3.00
CA ASP A 50 10.61 4.18 2.57
C ASP A 50 9.47 4.44 3.55
N LEU A 51 8.36 4.93 3.03
CA LEU A 51 7.12 5.02 3.77
C LEU A 51 6.51 3.63 3.85
N LYS A 52 6.41 3.08 5.06
CA LYS A 52 5.87 1.74 5.26
C LYS A 52 4.42 1.65 4.79
N GLN A 53 4.14 0.69 3.93
CA GLN A 53 2.81 0.44 3.38
C GLN A 53 2.20 1.65 2.66
N LEU A 54 3.00 2.46 1.97
CA LEU A 54 2.50 3.57 1.16
C LEU A 54 1.54 3.06 0.09
N ARG A 55 0.33 3.60 0.07
CA ARG A 55 -0.73 3.25 -0.91
C ARG A 55 -1.78 4.33 -1.06
N TRP A 56 -2.51 4.25 -2.14
CA TRP A 56 -3.71 5.03 -2.36
C TRP A 56 -4.93 4.33 -1.75
N CYS A 57 -5.83 5.12 -1.16
CA CYS A 57 -7.15 4.69 -0.72
C CYS A 57 -8.15 5.78 -1.13
N GLY A 58 -8.89 5.55 -2.21
CA GLY A 58 -9.67 6.59 -2.86
C GLY A 58 -8.76 7.71 -3.40
N ASP A 59 -9.02 8.95 -3.00
CA ASP A 59 -8.27 10.14 -3.37
C ASP A 59 -7.21 10.58 -2.33
N GLU A 60 -6.96 9.76 -1.32
CA GLU A 60 -5.97 9.98 -0.27
C GLU A 60 -4.82 8.97 -0.39
N TYR A 61 -3.58 9.40 -0.22
CA TYR A 61 -2.48 8.48 0.06
C TYR A 61 -2.39 8.23 1.57
N LEU A 62 -1.95 7.06 1.94
CA LEU A 62 -1.73 6.70 3.34
C LEU A 62 -0.46 5.85 3.50
N TYR A 63 0.12 5.90 4.69
CA TYR A 63 1.26 5.08 5.08
C TYR A 63 1.29 4.85 6.59
N VAL A 64 2.06 3.85 7.02
CA VAL A 64 2.20 3.49 8.44
C VAL A 64 3.45 4.13 9.03
N LYS A 65 3.29 4.79 10.18
CA LYS A 65 4.39 5.35 10.98
C LYS A 65 4.18 5.04 12.47
N GLY A 66 4.98 4.13 12.99
CA GLY A 66 4.77 3.61 14.35
C GLY A 66 3.40 2.94 14.49
N ASP A 67 2.65 3.32 15.50
CA ASP A 67 1.29 2.83 15.77
C ASP A 67 0.19 3.69 15.13
N SER A 68 0.53 4.49 14.13
CA SER A 68 -0.41 5.38 13.45
C SER A 68 -0.37 5.20 11.95
N VAL A 69 -1.52 5.36 11.31
CA VAL A 69 -1.66 5.53 9.87
C VAL A 69 -1.85 7.02 9.58
N LEU A 70 -0.92 7.56 8.81
CA LEU A 70 -0.95 8.95 8.36
C LEU A 70 -1.39 8.99 6.89
N GLY A 71 -1.95 10.10 6.49
CA GLY A 71 -2.29 10.32 5.09
C GLY A 71 -2.80 11.71 4.82
N ALA A 72 -2.99 12.01 3.54
CA ALA A 72 -3.56 13.25 3.05
C ALA A 72 -4.05 13.09 1.60
N LYS A 73 -4.86 14.04 1.14
CA LYS A 73 -5.02 14.29 -0.30
C LYS A 73 -3.78 15.01 -0.84
N PRO A 74 -3.43 14.85 -2.12
CA PRO A 74 -2.32 15.57 -2.74
C PRO A 74 -2.40 17.09 -2.49
N GLY A 75 -1.26 17.67 -2.08
CA GLY A 75 -1.16 19.10 -1.79
C GLY A 75 -1.82 19.55 -0.47
N LYS A 76 -2.32 18.63 0.34
CA LYS A 76 -2.83 18.90 1.68
C LYS A 76 -1.83 18.48 2.74
N LYS A 77 -1.97 19.04 3.96
CA LYS A 77 -1.16 18.65 5.10
C LYS A 77 -1.51 17.23 5.54
N GLU A 78 -0.49 16.45 5.84
CA GLU A 78 -0.65 15.11 6.43
C GLU A 78 -1.25 15.19 7.83
N GLU A 79 -2.13 14.24 8.11
CA GLU A 79 -2.77 14.06 9.41
C GLU A 79 -2.82 12.58 9.80
N VAL A 80 -3.01 12.32 11.07
CA VAL A 80 -3.25 10.97 11.57
C VAL A 80 -4.68 10.57 11.22
N LEU A 81 -4.82 9.60 10.33
CA LEU A 81 -6.12 9.06 9.92
C LEU A 81 -6.71 8.16 11.01
N PHE A 82 -5.88 7.30 11.60
CA PHE A 82 -6.23 6.50 12.77
C PHE A 82 -4.99 5.91 13.44
N SER A 83 -5.16 5.41 14.67
CA SER A 83 -4.13 4.75 15.46
C SER A 83 -4.46 3.27 15.67
N LEU A 84 -3.47 2.51 16.13
CA LEU A 84 -3.63 1.13 16.58
C LEU A 84 -4.71 1.01 17.68
N GLU A 85 -4.72 1.94 18.63
CA GLU A 85 -5.73 1.99 19.70
C GLU A 85 -7.15 2.15 19.13
N ARG A 86 -7.31 3.08 18.17
CA ARG A 86 -8.60 3.32 17.52
C ARG A 86 -9.08 2.11 16.73
N LEU A 87 -8.16 1.44 15.99
CA LEU A 87 -8.46 0.19 15.30
C LEU A 87 -8.91 -0.89 16.29
N ASN A 88 -8.17 -1.08 17.38
CA ASN A 88 -8.48 -2.07 18.40
C ASN A 88 -9.83 -1.80 19.08
N GLY A 89 -10.19 -0.53 19.29
CA GLY A 89 -11.53 -0.16 19.75
C GLY A 89 -12.65 -0.63 18.82
N ALA A 90 -12.45 -0.45 17.51
CA ALA A 90 -13.39 -0.92 16.49
C ALA A 90 -13.48 -2.45 16.43
N LEU A 91 -12.35 -3.14 16.57
CA LEU A 91 -12.31 -4.62 16.63
C LEU A 91 -13.08 -5.14 17.85
N THR A 92 -12.85 -4.56 19.01
CA THR A 92 -13.57 -4.92 20.25
C THR A 92 -15.07 -4.68 20.12
N ALA A 93 -15.48 -3.56 19.53
CA ALA A 93 -16.89 -3.26 19.28
C ALA A 93 -17.55 -4.26 18.31
N ALA A 94 -16.78 -4.91 17.46
CA ALA A 94 -17.22 -5.96 16.54
C ALA A 94 -17.07 -7.39 17.12
N ASN A 95 -16.73 -7.54 18.41
CA ASN A 95 -16.41 -8.81 19.07
C ASN A 95 -15.24 -9.59 18.41
N LEU A 96 -14.29 -8.88 17.83
CA LEU A 96 -13.08 -9.43 17.22
C LEU A 96 -11.87 -9.26 18.14
N GLN A 97 -10.88 -10.13 17.98
CA GLN A 97 -9.63 -10.03 18.74
C GLN A 97 -8.82 -8.81 18.31
N THR A 98 -8.24 -8.12 19.29
CA THR A 98 -7.32 -7.01 19.06
C THR A 98 -5.99 -7.47 18.47
N VAL A 99 -5.28 -6.52 17.84
CA VAL A 99 -3.95 -6.76 17.26
C VAL A 99 -2.87 -6.01 18.04
N GLY A 100 -1.68 -6.58 18.14
CA GLY A 100 -0.56 -6.00 18.89
C GLY A 100 0.21 -4.92 18.12
N SER A 101 0.01 -4.83 16.80
CA SER A 101 0.60 -3.82 15.91
C SER A 101 -0.30 -3.62 14.70
N LEU A 102 -0.12 -2.51 13.99
CA LEU A 102 -0.85 -2.25 12.75
C LEU A 102 -0.57 -3.36 11.72
N PRO A 103 -1.61 -4.03 11.20
CA PRO A 103 -1.44 -5.11 10.23
C PRO A 103 -1.03 -4.58 8.86
N SER A 104 -0.71 -5.49 7.94
CA SER A 104 -0.56 -5.14 6.54
C SER A 104 -1.94 -4.92 5.92
N PHE A 105 -2.18 -3.70 5.44
CA PHE A 105 -3.47 -3.33 4.86
C PHE A 105 -3.52 -3.58 3.36
N LEU A 106 -4.70 -3.91 2.87
CA LEU A 106 -5.09 -3.91 1.46
C LEU A 106 -6.20 -2.88 1.26
N VAL A 107 -6.34 -2.37 0.04
CA VAL A 107 -7.44 -1.47 -0.34
C VAL A 107 -8.42 -2.28 -1.18
N PRO A 108 -9.55 -2.70 -0.61
CA PRO A 108 -10.48 -3.61 -1.28
C PRO A 108 -11.38 -2.92 -2.30
N TYR A 109 -11.53 -1.59 -2.24
CA TYR A 109 -12.42 -0.80 -3.10
C TYR A 109 -11.66 0.32 -3.77
N GLU A 110 -12.06 0.71 -5.00
CA GLU A 110 -11.45 1.82 -5.75
C GLU A 110 -11.69 3.19 -5.09
N SER A 111 -12.74 3.32 -4.30
CA SER A 111 -13.09 4.56 -3.61
C SER A 111 -13.50 4.32 -2.16
N GLY A 112 -13.52 5.38 -1.36
CA GLY A 112 -13.93 5.31 0.05
C GLY A 112 -12.76 5.27 1.02
N SER A 113 -13.04 4.81 2.23
CA SER A 113 -12.11 4.84 3.39
C SER A 113 -11.98 3.48 4.06
N VAL A 114 -12.15 2.41 3.30
CA VAL A 114 -12.09 1.05 3.82
C VAL A 114 -10.74 0.43 3.54
N LEU A 115 -10.12 -0.09 4.59
CA LEU A 115 -8.92 -0.93 4.53
C LEU A 115 -9.28 -2.35 4.93
N ALA A 116 -8.64 -3.32 4.27
CA ALA A 116 -8.81 -4.73 4.60
C ALA A 116 -7.50 -5.30 5.13
N PHE A 117 -7.58 -6.24 6.06
CA PHE A 117 -6.45 -6.99 6.58
C PHE A 117 -6.90 -8.37 7.07
N THR A 118 -5.94 -9.27 7.23
CA THR A 118 -6.19 -10.60 7.79
C THR A 118 -5.56 -10.69 9.18
N SER A 119 -6.34 -11.10 10.16
CA SER A 119 -5.88 -11.35 11.52
C SER A 119 -6.67 -12.48 12.15
N LYS A 120 -5.99 -13.40 12.85
CA LYS A 120 -6.63 -14.48 13.63
C LYS A 120 -7.70 -15.26 12.85
N GLN A 121 -7.41 -15.61 11.59
CA GLN A 121 -8.33 -16.31 10.69
C GLN A 121 -9.59 -15.52 10.32
N HIS A 122 -9.51 -14.20 10.36
CA HIS A 122 -10.54 -13.30 9.87
C HIS A 122 -9.96 -12.36 8.83
N ARG A 123 -10.65 -12.19 7.71
CA ARG A 123 -10.43 -11.06 6.81
C ARG A 123 -11.41 -9.96 7.22
N ILE A 124 -10.85 -8.87 7.69
CA ILE A 124 -11.58 -7.76 8.30
C ILE A 124 -11.52 -6.56 7.37
N HIS A 125 -12.66 -5.92 7.12
CA HIS A 125 -12.76 -4.65 6.43
C HIS A 125 -13.10 -3.56 7.45
N TYR A 126 -12.21 -2.57 7.57
CA TYR A 126 -12.30 -1.48 8.52
C TYR A 126 -12.45 -0.14 7.80
N ASP A 127 -13.55 0.57 8.04
CA ASP A 127 -13.76 1.94 7.58
C ASP A 127 -13.15 2.90 8.60
N TYR A 128 -11.98 3.47 8.28
CA TYR A 128 -11.25 4.32 9.22
C TYR A 128 -11.91 5.69 9.44
N LYS A 129 -12.70 6.21 8.48
CA LYS A 129 -13.45 7.46 8.67
C LYS A 129 -14.63 7.26 9.60
N LYS A 130 -15.34 6.15 9.47
CA LYS A 130 -16.46 5.80 10.35
C LYS A 130 -16.01 5.13 11.65
N ASN A 131 -14.76 4.73 11.77
CA ASN A 131 -14.20 3.95 12.87
C ASN A 131 -15.01 2.68 13.15
N LYS A 132 -15.27 1.90 12.11
CA LYS A 132 -16.15 0.73 12.19
C LYS A 132 -15.65 -0.43 11.35
N VAL A 133 -15.75 -1.66 11.86
CA VAL A 133 -15.66 -2.88 11.05
C VAL A 133 -16.94 -2.97 10.21
N VAL A 134 -16.78 -3.00 8.89
CA VAL A 134 -17.91 -3.02 7.93
C VAL A 134 -18.13 -4.39 7.31
N ALA A 135 -17.13 -5.28 7.37
CA ALA A 135 -17.27 -6.68 7.00
C ALA A 135 -16.23 -7.54 7.75
N ASP A 136 -16.59 -8.76 8.01
CA ASP A 136 -15.76 -9.78 8.65
C ASP A 136 -16.03 -11.13 7.97
N TYR A 137 -14.97 -11.76 7.48
CA TYR A 137 -15.02 -13.08 6.84
C TYR A 137 -14.20 -14.06 7.69
N ALA A 138 -14.88 -14.99 8.34
CA ALA A 138 -14.19 -16.08 9.05
C ALA A 138 -13.55 -17.02 8.03
N LEU A 139 -12.23 -17.20 8.14
CA LEU A 139 -11.40 -18.01 7.25
C LEU A 139 -11.05 -19.34 7.92
N LYS A 140 -10.79 -20.38 7.13
CA LYS A 140 -10.28 -21.65 7.64
C LYS A 140 -8.80 -21.83 7.31
N ASN A 141 -8.08 -22.61 8.11
CA ASN A 141 -6.64 -22.83 7.94
C ASN A 141 -6.27 -23.53 6.62
N ASN A 142 -7.19 -24.32 6.07
CA ASN A 142 -6.99 -25.03 4.81
C ASN A 142 -7.46 -24.23 3.57
N TRP A 143 -7.85 -22.97 3.75
CA TRP A 143 -8.21 -22.07 2.66
C TRP A 143 -7.01 -21.23 2.23
N ALA A 144 -6.87 -21.03 0.92
CA ALA A 144 -5.76 -20.29 0.32
C ALA A 144 -6.20 -19.51 -0.93
N ASN A 145 -5.25 -18.81 -1.55
CA ASN A 145 -5.42 -18.14 -2.85
C ASN A 145 -6.65 -17.22 -2.94
N TYR A 146 -6.79 -16.35 -1.95
CA TYR A 146 -7.97 -15.46 -1.85
C TYR A 146 -8.00 -14.41 -2.95
N ASP A 147 -9.17 -14.23 -3.60
CA ASP A 147 -9.46 -13.13 -4.52
C ASP A 147 -10.80 -12.47 -4.16
N PHE A 148 -10.77 -11.20 -3.79
CA PHE A 148 -11.95 -10.46 -3.33
C PHE A 148 -12.63 -9.76 -4.50
N CYS A 149 -13.96 -9.82 -4.55
CA CYS A 149 -14.79 -9.11 -5.51
C CYS A 149 -15.40 -7.84 -4.91
N PRO A 150 -14.90 -6.64 -5.24
CA PRO A 150 -15.45 -5.40 -4.70
C PRO A 150 -16.92 -5.14 -5.05
N ALA A 151 -17.36 -5.62 -6.22
CA ALA A 151 -18.72 -5.37 -6.71
C ALA A 151 -19.81 -6.16 -5.96
N THR A 152 -19.49 -7.35 -5.47
CA THR A 152 -20.44 -8.26 -4.81
C THR A 152 -20.09 -8.55 -3.35
N ASN A 153 -18.89 -8.13 -2.91
CA ASN A 153 -18.30 -8.49 -1.63
C ASN A 153 -18.08 -10.01 -1.44
N ASN A 154 -18.06 -10.78 -2.50
CA ASN A 154 -17.72 -12.19 -2.46
C ASN A 154 -16.20 -12.37 -2.35
N LEU A 155 -15.79 -13.44 -1.66
CA LEU A 155 -14.40 -13.85 -1.55
C LEU A 155 -14.23 -15.22 -2.22
N ALA A 156 -13.54 -15.27 -3.37
CA ALA A 156 -13.11 -16.52 -3.95
C ALA A 156 -11.88 -17.05 -3.21
N PHE A 157 -11.76 -18.35 -3.06
CA PHE A 157 -10.62 -18.99 -2.43
C PHE A 157 -10.47 -20.44 -2.91
N THR A 158 -9.34 -21.06 -2.60
CA THR A 158 -9.13 -22.48 -2.82
C THR A 158 -9.18 -23.26 -1.52
N GLU A 159 -9.81 -24.42 -1.53
CA GLU A 159 -9.73 -25.46 -0.51
C GLU A 159 -9.20 -26.72 -1.17
N GLY A 160 -7.98 -27.15 -0.82
CA GLY A 160 -7.25 -28.13 -1.60
C GLY A 160 -7.06 -27.70 -3.06
N ASN A 161 -7.47 -28.54 -4.01
CA ASN A 161 -7.37 -28.27 -5.44
C ASN A 161 -8.64 -27.63 -6.03
N ASN A 162 -9.59 -27.21 -5.19
CA ASN A 162 -10.89 -26.76 -5.66
C ASN A 162 -11.16 -25.29 -5.35
N VAL A 163 -11.94 -24.66 -6.22
CA VAL A 163 -12.37 -23.26 -6.09
C VAL A 163 -13.69 -23.19 -5.37
N HIS A 164 -13.78 -22.24 -4.45
CA HIS A 164 -14.95 -21.93 -3.64
C HIS A 164 -15.24 -20.42 -3.65
N ILE A 165 -16.46 -20.03 -3.31
CA ILE A 165 -16.88 -18.65 -3.12
C ILE A 165 -17.55 -18.52 -1.76
N LEU A 166 -17.03 -17.64 -0.90
CA LEU A 166 -17.64 -17.22 0.35
C LEU A 166 -18.42 -15.93 0.11
N SER A 167 -19.72 -15.95 0.37
CA SER A 167 -20.57 -14.76 0.31
C SER A 167 -20.51 -13.97 1.65
N PRO A 168 -20.90 -12.68 1.66
CA PRO A 168 -20.89 -11.86 2.88
C PRO A 168 -21.77 -12.40 4.01
N ASP A 169 -22.79 -13.19 3.67
CA ASP A 169 -23.68 -13.88 4.61
C ASP A 169 -23.08 -15.17 5.22
N GLY A 170 -21.82 -15.48 4.88
CA GLY A 170 -21.12 -16.68 5.37
C GLY A 170 -21.39 -17.95 4.57
N ARG A 171 -22.18 -17.90 3.50
CA ARG A 171 -22.46 -19.06 2.65
C ARG A 171 -21.25 -19.41 1.79
N ASN A 172 -20.79 -20.66 1.90
CA ASN A 172 -19.73 -21.23 1.06
C ASN A 172 -20.34 -22.00 -0.13
N THR A 173 -20.03 -21.54 -1.33
CA THR A 173 -20.42 -22.18 -2.59
C THR A 173 -19.23 -22.90 -3.21
N ILE A 174 -19.34 -24.18 -3.50
CA ILE A 174 -18.32 -24.99 -4.16
C ILE A 174 -18.43 -24.75 -5.68
N VAL A 175 -17.39 -24.23 -6.31
CA VAL A 175 -17.34 -23.94 -7.74
C VAL A 175 -16.83 -25.16 -8.53
N THR A 176 -15.75 -25.79 -8.04
CA THR A 176 -15.18 -26.99 -8.67
C THR A 176 -15.20 -28.18 -7.70
N ARG A 177 -15.22 -29.39 -8.23
CA ARG A 177 -15.17 -30.67 -7.49
C ARG A 177 -14.23 -31.63 -8.21
N GLU A 178 -12.99 -31.20 -8.41
CA GLU A 178 -11.97 -32.06 -9.01
C GLU A 178 -11.53 -33.12 -8.01
N THR A 179 -11.56 -34.37 -8.46
CA THR A 179 -11.13 -35.53 -7.68
C THR A 179 -9.96 -36.26 -8.32
N GLN A 180 -9.60 -35.88 -9.54
CA GLN A 180 -8.48 -36.46 -10.28
C GLN A 180 -7.15 -35.92 -9.72
N ASP A 181 -6.22 -36.83 -9.43
CA ASP A 181 -4.87 -36.44 -9.02
C ASP A 181 -4.17 -35.65 -10.13
N GLY A 182 -3.44 -34.61 -9.73
CA GLY A 182 -2.71 -33.71 -10.62
C GLY A 182 -3.53 -32.49 -11.07
N ILE A 183 -4.87 -32.53 -11.07
CA ILE A 183 -5.68 -31.39 -11.45
C ILE A 183 -5.82 -30.39 -10.32
N VAL A 184 -5.46 -29.14 -10.62
CA VAL A 184 -5.50 -28.02 -9.67
C VAL A 184 -6.28 -26.84 -10.26
N CYS A 185 -7.23 -26.31 -9.51
CA CYS A 185 -8.06 -25.16 -9.89
C CYS A 185 -7.76 -23.93 -9.04
N GLY A 186 -7.78 -22.75 -9.65
CA GLY A 186 -7.72 -21.47 -8.95
C GLY A 186 -6.36 -21.06 -8.38
N GLN A 187 -5.31 -21.82 -8.68
CA GLN A 187 -3.94 -21.48 -8.25
C GLN A 187 -3.18 -20.79 -9.39
N ALA A 188 -2.16 -19.98 -9.03
CA ALA A 188 -1.32 -19.31 -9.99
C ALA A 188 -0.49 -20.32 -10.79
N VAL A 189 -0.50 -20.19 -12.12
CA VAL A 189 0.45 -20.87 -13.01
C VAL A 189 1.79 -20.15 -12.84
N HIS A 190 2.89 -20.84 -12.68
CA HIS A 190 4.21 -20.23 -12.50
C HIS A 190 4.25 -19.23 -11.34
N GLN A 191 4.09 -19.74 -10.11
CA GLN A 191 4.11 -18.90 -8.89
C GLN A 191 5.33 -17.98 -8.86
N ARG A 192 5.09 -16.68 -8.88
CA ARG A 192 6.06 -15.57 -8.79
C ARG A 192 6.93 -15.30 -10.02
N GLU A 193 6.75 -15.99 -11.13
CA GLU A 193 7.35 -15.63 -12.39
C GLU A 193 6.53 -14.55 -13.09
N PHE A 194 7.18 -13.58 -13.72
CA PHE A 194 6.56 -12.48 -14.46
C PHE A 194 5.49 -11.68 -13.69
N GLY A 195 5.55 -11.67 -12.35
CA GLY A 195 4.55 -10.98 -11.52
C GLY A 195 3.18 -11.67 -11.45
N ILE A 196 3.05 -12.92 -11.89
CA ILE A 196 1.82 -13.70 -11.77
C ILE A 196 1.69 -14.19 -10.32
N THR A 197 0.69 -13.66 -9.59
CA THR A 197 0.50 -13.93 -8.17
C THR A 197 -0.83 -14.60 -7.85
N LYS A 198 -1.75 -14.71 -8.83
CA LYS A 198 -3.08 -15.28 -8.59
C LYS A 198 -3.55 -16.14 -9.76
N GLY A 199 -4.50 -17.03 -9.48
CA GLY A 199 -5.11 -17.94 -10.47
C GLY A 199 -6.62 -17.80 -10.59
N MET A 200 -7.20 -16.75 -9.98
CA MET A 200 -8.63 -16.44 -10.04
C MET A 200 -8.83 -14.96 -10.37
N PHE A 201 -9.87 -14.64 -11.15
CA PHE A 201 -10.11 -13.31 -11.69
C PHE A 201 -11.61 -13.03 -11.78
N TRP A 202 -12.09 -12.09 -10.97
CA TRP A 202 -13.47 -11.63 -11.06
C TRP A 202 -13.70 -10.73 -12.26
N SER A 203 -14.88 -10.88 -12.90
CA SER A 203 -15.34 -9.86 -13.83
C SER A 203 -15.61 -8.54 -13.11
N PRO A 204 -15.54 -7.37 -13.78
CA PRO A 204 -15.71 -6.06 -13.12
C PRO A 204 -17.03 -5.91 -12.34
N LYS A 205 -18.10 -6.56 -12.80
CA LYS A 205 -19.40 -6.56 -12.14
C LYS A 205 -19.59 -7.71 -11.14
N GLY A 206 -18.60 -8.57 -10.97
CA GLY A 206 -18.67 -9.74 -10.09
C GLY A 206 -19.65 -10.82 -10.55
N SER A 207 -20.14 -10.78 -11.79
CA SER A 207 -21.09 -11.74 -12.33
C SER A 207 -20.44 -13.03 -12.82
N ALA A 208 -19.12 -13.06 -12.99
CA ALA A 208 -18.36 -14.22 -13.42
C ALA A 208 -16.99 -14.28 -12.69
N LEU A 209 -16.51 -15.48 -12.47
CA LEU A 209 -15.17 -15.78 -11.96
C LEU A 209 -14.44 -16.65 -12.99
N ALA A 210 -13.37 -16.14 -13.57
CA ALA A 210 -12.43 -16.93 -14.36
C ALA A 210 -11.35 -17.52 -13.43
N PHE A 211 -10.88 -18.72 -13.72
CA PHE A 211 -9.79 -19.34 -12.97
C PHE A 211 -8.98 -20.29 -13.85
N TYR A 212 -7.74 -20.52 -13.48
CA TYR A 212 -6.91 -21.54 -14.11
C TYR A 212 -7.33 -22.93 -13.63
N ARG A 213 -7.41 -23.87 -14.57
CA ARG A 213 -7.48 -25.31 -14.34
C ARG A 213 -6.24 -25.91 -14.98
N MET A 214 -5.40 -26.50 -14.20
CA MET A 214 -4.12 -27.10 -14.61
C MET A 214 -4.18 -28.60 -14.45
N ASP A 215 -3.53 -29.29 -15.36
CA ASP A 215 -3.30 -30.71 -15.36
C ASP A 215 -1.79 -30.97 -15.32
#